data_aacc3eed066f81584ce66a216d087992
#
_entry.id   aacc3eed066f81584ce66a216d087992
#
_cell.length_a   1.000
_cell.length_b   1.000
_cell.length_c   1.000
_cell.angle_alpha   90.00
_cell.angle_beta   90.00
_cell.angle_gamma   90.00
#
_symmetry.space_group_name_H-M   'P 1'
#
loop_
_entity.id
_entity.type
_entity.pdbx_description
1 polymer ?
#
loop_
_entity_poly.entity_id
_entity_poly.type
_entity_poly.pdbx_seq_one_letter_code
_entity_poly.pdbx_strand_id
1 'polypeptide(L)'
;MVLHDGREISGNVILSDQESDLAVLKLNSDEVLPYLKLRKSDTVEVGELVLAIGNPFGVGQTVTNGIISGLARTGIASGSAKGYFLQTDAPINPGNSGGALIDISGALVGVNTSILSRSGGSNGIGFAIPADLVGQFLIQAKEGRTSFVRPWAGMRGQPITFEMAAPLNLPAMSGMIVSELHELSPFSKVGIEVGDIITKVDGLDINSPAEMLYRMSVAGIGTQVDISYLSKGLTRTKKVDLVEMPNSNVKDIVLGPKLIFPELHISELTPEFQSKFGLPFSSKGLIVLNTGRIAGRLGLRSGDLLQEINGKPVETIEEAISAIGSIKSNGSITINRSGRRIALRFRL
;
A
#
# COMPACT_ATOMS: atom_id res chain seq x y z
N MET A 1 1.46 -28.95 -3.93
CA MET A 1 0.24 -28.64 -4.69
C MET A 1 -0.31 -29.93 -5.26
N VAL A 2 -1.63 -30.17 -5.12
CA VAL A 2 -2.28 -31.36 -5.68
C VAL A 2 -3.11 -30.90 -6.87
N LEU A 3 -2.88 -31.47 -8.04
CA LEU A 3 -3.65 -31.19 -9.25
C LEU A 3 -4.98 -31.95 -9.24
N HIS A 4 -5.89 -31.58 -10.17
CA HIS A 4 -7.21 -32.22 -10.28
C HIS A 4 -7.12 -33.74 -10.57
N ASP A 5 -6.09 -34.16 -11.30
CA ASP A 5 -5.83 -35.57 -11.63
C ASP A 5 -5.09 -36.36 -10.52
N GLY A 6 -4.87 -35.73 -9.35
CA GLY A 6 -4.21 -36.32 -8.19
C GLY A 6 -2.69 -36.26 -8.20
N ARG A 7 -2.06 -35.70 -9.23
CA ARG A 7 -0.60 -35.49 -9.22
C ARG A 7 -0.20 -34.47 -8.16
N GLU A 8 0.85 -34.79 -7.41
CA GLU A 8 1.45 -33.90 -6.44
C GLU A 8 2.70 -33.23 -7.02
N ILE A 9 2.73 -31.93 -7.02
CA ILE A 9 3.87 -31.14 -7.50
C ILE A 9 4.35 -30.24 -6.38
N SER A 10 5.65 -30.32 -6.06
CA SER A 10 6.28 -29.41 -5.12
C SER A 10 6.42 -28.02 -5.75
N GLY A 11 6.48 -26.98 -4.92
CA GLY A 11 6.67 -25.61 -5.38
C GLY A 11 7.16 -24.71 -4.27
N ASN A 12 7.72 -23.58 -4.66
CA ASN A 12 8.23 -22.56 -3.76
C ASN A 12 7.48 -21.26 -3.95
N VAL A 13 7.19 -20.54 -2.86
CA VAL A 13 6.72 -19.16 -2.93
C VAL A 13 7.88 -18.31 -3.41
N ILE A 14 7.73 -17.65 -4.56
CA ILE A 14 8.76 -16.79 -5.15
C ILE A 14 8.48 -15.30 -4.96
N LEU A 15 7.21 -14.91 -4.78
CA LEU A 15 6.78 -13.56 -4.43
C LEU A 15 5.56 -13.64 -3.54
N SER A 16 5.50 -12.81 -2.51
CA SER A 16 4.31 -12.69 -1.66
C SER A 16 4.09 -11.25 -1.22
N ASP A 17 2.81 -10.89 -1.01
CA ASP A 17 2.42 -9.58 -0.52
C ASP A 17 1.20 -9.68 0.40
N GLN A 18 1.40 -9.36 1.67
CA GLN A 18 0.35 -9.44 2.68
C GLN A 18 -0.73 -8.37 2.47
N GLU A 19 -0.39 -7.22 1.88
CA GLU A 19 -1.33 -6.12 1.68
C GLU A 19 -2.37 -6.45 0.61
N SER A 20 -1.97 -7.16 -0.46
CA SER A 20 -2.88 -7.64 -1.51
C SER A 20 -3.44 -9.04 -1.25
N ASP A 21 -2.97 -9.74 -0.22
CA ASP A 21 -3.34 -11.15 0.06
C ASP A 21 -3.04 -12.10 -1.11
N LEU A 22 -1.91 -11.89 -1.81
CA LEU A 22 -1.48 -12.69 -2.94
C LEU A 22 -0.08 -13.26 -2.76
N ALA A 23 0.11 -14.48 -3.28
CA ALA A 23 1.43 -15.08 -3.43
C ALA A 23 1.56 -15.76 -4.80
N VAL A 24 2.77 -15.71 -5.37
CA VAL A 24 3.13 -16.43 -6.58
C VAL A 24 3.98 -17.63 -6.21
N LEU A 25 3.51 -18.82 -6.62
CA LEU A 25 4.21 -20.07 -6.43
C LEU A 25 4.85 -20.53 -7.75
N LYS A 26 6.14 -20.85 -7.72
CA LYS A 26 6.81 -21.53 -8.82
C LYS A 26 6.75 -23.03 -8.56
N LEU A 27 6.11 -23.77 -9.47
CA LEU A 27 6.05 -25.22 -9.41
C LEU A 27 7.35 -25.84 -9.95
N ASN A 28 7.81 -26.90 -9.32
CA ASN A 28 8.96 -27.69 -9.73
C ASN A 28 8.51 -28.75 -10.75
N SER A 29 8.13 -28.31 -11.95
CA SER A 29 7.68 -29.15 -13.05
C SER A 29 8.11 -28.56 -14.36
N ASP A 30 8.58 -29.39 -15.28
CA ASP A 30 8.88 -29.04 -16.67
C ASP A 30 7.66 -29.26 -17.57
N GLU A 31 6.57 -29.81 -17.04
CA GLU A 31 5.34 -30.02 -17.80
C GLU A 31 4.61 -28.71 -18.05
N VAL A 32 4.07 -28.57 -19.26
CA VAL A 32 3.15 -27.46 -19.58
C VAL A 32 1.78 -27.78 -18.98
N LEU A 33 1.43 -27.07 -17.93
CA LEU A 33 0.13 -27.20 -17.28
C LEU A 33 -0.90 -26.27 -17.94
N PRO A 34 -2.18 -26.69 -17.99
CA PRO A 34 -3.26 -25.80 -18.40
C PRO A 34 -3.32 -24.55 -17.52
N TYR A 35 -3.62 -23.41 -18.12
CA TYR A 35 -3.73 -22.13 -17.43
C TYR A 35 -4.91 -21.31 -17.93
N LEU A 36 -5.39 -20.38 -17.09
CA LEU A 36 -6.42 -19.43 -17.47
C LEU A 36 -5.78 -18.18 -18.09
N LYS A 37 -6.42 -17.66 -19.14
CA LYS A 37 -6.05 -16.37 -19.72
C LYS A 37 -6.57 -15.24 -18.83
N LEU A 38 -5.73 -14.25 -18.57
CA LEU A 38 -6.14 -13.06 -17.82
C LEU A 38 -7.04 -12.19 -18.70
N ARG A 39 -8.17 -11.75 -18.16
CA ARG A 39 -9.04 -10.76 -18.80
C ARG A 39 -8.66 -9.37 -18.30
N LYS A 40 -8.66 -8.37 -19.19
CA LYS A 40 -8.46 -6.97 -18.79
C LYS A 40 -9.56 -6.51 -17.84
N SER A 41 -9.19 -6.06 -16.66
CA SER A 41 -10.14 -5.70 -15.59
C SER A 41 -11.03 -4.52 -15.96
N ASP A 42 -10.54 -3.61 -16.81
CA ASP A 42 -11.31 -2.45 -17.28
C ASP A 42 -12.43 -2.80 -18.27
N THR A 43 -12.47 -4.04 -18.78
CA THR A 43 -13.55 -4.55 -19.64
C THR A 43 -14.64 -5.26 -18.84
N VAL A 44 -14.50 -5.34 -17.53
CA VAL A 44 -15.47 -6.01 -16.66
C VAL A 44 -16.58 -5.03 -16.28
N GLU A 45 -17.83 -5.46 -16.43
CA GLU A 45 -19.00 -4.63 -16.15
C GLU A 45 -19.84 -5.20 -15.02
N VAL A 46 -20.53 -4.31 -14.30
CA VAL A 46 -21.52 -4.72 -13.27
C VAL A 46 -22.69 -5.42 -13.96
N GLY A 47 -23.09 -6.57 -13.42
CA GLY A 47 -24.15 -7.42 -13.98
C GLY A 47 -23.65 -8.57 -14.84
N GLU A 48 -22.36 -8.61 -15.18
CA GLU A 48 -21.78 -9.74 -15.94
C GLU A 48 -21.82 -11.03 -15.12
N LEU A 49 -22.16 -12.14 -15.78
CA LEU A 49 -22.13 -13.49 -15.21
C LEU A 49 -20.69 -13.94 -14.95
N VAL A 50 -20.48 -14.49 -13.78
CA VAL A 50 -19.18 -15.06 -13.36
C VAL A 50 -19.35 -16.38 -12.63
N LEU A 51 -18.32 -17.20 -12.70
CA LEU A 51 -18.21 -18.47 -11.97
C LEU A 51 -17.06 -18.39 -10.98
N ALA A 52 -17.33 -18.63 -9.72
CA ALA A 52 -16.28 -18.76 -8.72
C ALA A 52 -15.95 -20.24 -8.54
N ILE A 53 -14.67 -20.57 -8.71
CA ILE A 53 -14.14 -21.93 -8.64
C ILE A 53 -13.22 -22.02 -7.42
N GLY A 54 -13.35 -23.08 -6.65
CA GLY A 54 -12.51 -23.32 -5.48
C GLY A 54 -12.73 -24.70 -4.90
N ASN A 55 -12.22 -24.94 -3.69
CA ASN A 55 -12.38 -26.17 -2.95
C ASN A 55 -12.84 -25.86 -1.52
N PRO A 56 -14.10 -25.39 -1.34
CA PRO A 56 -14.63 -25.00 -0.04
C PRO A 56 -14.67 -26.22 0.89
N PHE A 57 -14.18 -26.01 2.11
CA PHE A 57 -14.13 -27.04 3.16
C PHE A 57 -13.36 -28.32 2.82
N GLY A 58 -12.62 -28.34 1.72
CA GLY A 58 -11.85 -29.50 1.28
C GLY A 58 -12.71 -30.68 0.76
N VAL A 59 -13.98 -30.42 0.43
CA VAL A 59 -14.90 -31.49 -0.06
C VAL A 59 -14.76 -31.78 -1.55
N GLY A 60 -13.84 -31.11 -2.24
CA GLY A 60 -13.61 -31.23 -3.68
C GLY A 60 -13.87 -29.92 -4.44
N GLN A 61 -13.50 -29.92 -5.71
CA GLN A 61 -13.68 -28.77 -6.58
C GLN A 61 -15.18 -28.41 -6.66
N THR A 62 -15.48 -27.16 -6.37
CA THR A 62 -16.84 -26.61 -6.37
C THR A 62 -16.88 -25.39 -7.29
N VAL A 63 -17.97 -25.25 -8.02
CA VAL A 63 -18.27 -24.11 -8.86
C VAL A 63 -19.54 -23.45 -8.36
N THR A 64 -19.48 -22.15 -8.06
CA THR A 64 -20.65 -21.34 -7.76
C THR A 64 -20.81 -20.26 -8.82
N ASN A 65 -22.04 -19.82 -9.09
CA ASN A 65 -22.34 -18.79 -10.06
C ASN A 65 -22.93 -17.54 -9.42
N GLY A 66 -22.70 -16.42 -10.05
CA GLY A 66 -23.25 -15.13 -9.68
C GLY A 66 -22.93 -14.09 -10.74
N ILE A 67 -22.94 -12.82 -10.33
CA ILE A 67 -22.61 -11.69 -11.19
C ILE A 67 -21.52 -10.83 -10.54
N ILE A 68 -20.92 -9.97 -11.32
CA ILE A 68 -20.15 -8.83 -10.80
C ILE A 68 -21.16 -7.84 -10.20
N SER A 69 -21.16 -7.71 -8.90
CA SER A 69 -22.09 -6.84 -8.15
C SER A 69 -21.55 -5.43 -7.95
N GLY A 70 -20.25 -5.22 -8.17
CA GLY A 70 -19.62 -3.92 -8.04
C GLY A 70 -18.15 -3.92 -8.41
N LEU A 71 -17.70 -2.76 -8.84
CA LEU A 71 -16.31 -2.46 -9.15
C LEU A 71 -15.75 -1.50 -8.09
N ALA A 72 -14.42 -1.36 -8.04
CA ALA A 72 -13.75 -0.33 -7.22
C ALA A 72 -14.07 -0.39 -5.72
N ARG A 73 -14.27 -1.59 -5.16
CA ARG A 73 -14.51 -1.72 -3.72
C ARG A 73 -13.20 -1.58 -2.95
N THR A 74 -13.10 -0.53 -2.15
CA THR A 74 -11.91 -0.20 -1.35
C THR A 74 -12.26 -0.19 0.13
N GLY A 75 -11.32 -0.65 1.01
CA GLY A 75 -11.45 -0.53 2.46
C GLY A 75 -12.48 -1.44 3.14
N ILE A 76 -12.99 -2.48 2.47
CA ILE A 76 -14.11 -3.30 2.94
C ILE A 76 -13.68 -4.69 3.44
N ALA A 77 -12.48 -5.16 3.07
CA ALA A 77 -12.03 -6.49 3.47
C ALA A 77 -11.78 -6.54 4.98
N SER A 78 -12.41 -7.51 5.64
CA SER A 78 -12.08 -7.87 7.02
C SER A 78 -10.70 -8.50 7.04
N GLY A 79 -9.68 -7.75 7.46
CA GLY A 79 -8.29 -8.21 7.48
C GLY A 79 -7.31 -7.12 7.07
N SER A 80 -6.09 -7.53 6.79
CA SER A 80 -4.98 -6.63 6.43
C SER A 80 -5.05 -6.12 4.98
N ALA A 81 -5.92 -6.69 4.14
CA ALA A 81 -5.98 -6.37 2.72
C ALA A 81 -6.53 -4.97 2.49
N LYS A 82 -5.63 -4.07 2.10
CA LYS A 82 -5.94 -2.73 1.62
C LYS A 82 -5.85 -2.77 0.10
N GLY A 83 -6.98 -2.83 -0.58
CA GLY A 83 -6.90 -2.99 -2.03
C GLY A 83 -8.14 -2.50 -2.77
N TYR A 84 -8.07 -2.70 -4.05
CA TYR A 84 -9.15 -2.53 -4.99
C TYR A 84 -9.68 -3.92 -5.34
N PHE A 85 -10.98 -4.16 -5.13
CA PHE A 85 -11.61 -5.46 -5.31
C PHE A 85 -12.79 -5.38 -6.27
N LEU A 86 -13.00 -6.47 -6.99
CA LEU A 86 -14.26 -6.76 -7.65
C LEU A 86 -15.20 -7.38 -6.61
N GLN A 87 -16.44 -6.94 -6.58
CA GLN A 87 -17.49 -7.54 -5.75
C GLN A 87 -18.32 -8.52 -6.58
N THR A 88 -18.64 -9.67 -6.03
CA THR A 88 -19.52 -10.66 -6.64
C THR A 88 -20.52 -11.19 -5.60
N ASP A 89 -21.71 -11.60 -6.06
CA ASP A 89 -22.67 -12.34 -5.27
C ASP A 89 -22.55 -13.87 -5.45
N ALA A 90 -21.68 -14.33 -6.34
CA ALA A 90 -21.29 -15.74 -6.38
C ALA A 90 -20.87 -16.20 -4.98
N PRO A 91 -21.45 -17.27 -4.41
CA PRO A 91 -21.11 -17.72 -3.07
C PRO A 91 -19.64 -18.06 -2.90
N ILE A 92 -18.92 -17.24 -2.13
CA ILE A 92 -17.54 -17.48 -1.71
C ILE A 92 -17.58 -17.96 -0.26
N ASN A 93 -16.96 -19.11 0.01
CA ASN A 93 -16.85 -19.68 1.35
C ASN A 93 -15.37 -20.00 1.65
N PRO A 94 -15.00 -20.20 2.94
CA PRO A 94 -13.66 -20.65 3.29
C PRO A 94 -13.23 -21.88 2.47
N GLY A 95 -12.06 -21.77 1.79
CA GLY A 95 -11.55 -22.75 0.83
C GLY A 95 -11.71 -22.34 -0.64
N ASN A 96 -12.55 -21.34 -0.96
CA ASN A 96 -12.58 -20.74 -2.30
C ASN A 96 -11.51 -19.66 -2.50
N SER A 97 -10.96 -19.10 -1.42
CA SER A 97 -9.87 -18.12 -1.49
C SER A 97 -8.65 -18.69 -2.21
N GLY A 98 -8.07 -17.92 -3.12
CA GLY A 98 -7.03 -18.36 -4.04
C GLY A 98 -7.54 -19.06 -5.29
N GLY A 99 -8.84 -19.42 -5.35
CA GLY A 99 -9.50 -19.97 -6.52
C GLY A 99 -9.86 -18.90 -7.55
N ALA A 100 -10.22 -19.32 -8.74
CA ALA A 100 -10.51 -18.44 -9.86
C ALA A 100 -11.94 -17.88 -9.81
N LEU A 101 -12.08 -16.59 -10.15
CA LEU A 101 -13.33 -15.99 -10.64
C LEU A 101 -13.18 -15.86 -12.15
N ILE A 102 -14.00 -16.57 -12.92
CA ILE A 102 -13.93 -16.57 -14.38
C ILE A 102 -15.22 -16.04 -15.01
N ASP A 103 -15.12 -15.52 -16.21
CA ASP A 103 -16.28 -15.20 -17.04
C ASP A 103 -16.81 -16.44 -17.78
N ILE A 104 -17.90 -16.28 -18.51
CA ILE A 104 -18.54 -17.36 -19.30
C ILE A 104 -17.65 -17.88 -20.45
N SER A 105 -16.60 -17.15 -20.84
CA SER A 105 -15.62 -17.60 -21.85
C SER A 105 -14.48 -18.41 -21.24
N GLY A 106 -14.41 -18.52 -19.91
CA GLY A 106 -13.35 -19.17 -19.17
C GLY A 106 -12.11 -18.28 -18.92
N ALA A 107 -12.19 -16.97 -19.18
CA ALA A 107 -11.10 -16.06 -18.87
C ALA A 107 -11.11 -15.65 -17.39
N LEU A 108 -9.93 -15.51 -16.78
CA LEU A 108 -9.77 -15.10 -15.39
C LEU A 108 -10.14 -13.62 -15.25
N VAL A 109 -11.20 -13.35 -14.51
CA VAL A 109 -11.65 -12.00 -14.11
C VAL A 109 -10.94 -11.55 -12.83
N GLY A 110 -10.71 -12.50 -11.92
CA GLY A 110 -10.02 -12.23 -10.66
C GLY A 110 -9.72 -13.49 -9.86
N VAL A 111 -9.02 -13.31 -8.74
CA VAL A 111 -8.73 -14.37 -7.75
C VAL A 111 -9.60 -14.12 -6.51
N ASN A 112 -10.40 -15.12 -6.14
CA ASN A 112 -11.25 -15.06 -4.95
C ASN A 112 -10.39 -14.84 -3.69
N THR A 113 -10.77 -13.91 -2.81
CA THR A 113 -9.99 -13.63 -1.60
C THR A 113 -10.83 -13.68 -0.33
N SER A 114 -11.78 -12.79 -0.15
CA SER A 114 -12.50 -12.61 1.11
C SER A 114 -13.98 -12.44 0.93
N ILE A 115 -14.71 -12.54 2.06
CA ILE A 115 -16.13 -12.24 2.14
C ILE A 115 -16.38 -11.20 3.23
N LEU A 116 -17.42 -10.38 3.08
CA LEU A 116 -17.96 -9.58 4.15
C LEU A 116 -19.01 -10.42 4.90
N SER A 117 -18.62 -11.06 5.99
CA SER A 117 -19.51 -11.95 6.74
C SER A 117 -19.33 -11.82 8.24
N ARG A 118 -20.44 -11.87 9.00
CA ARG A 118 -20.41 -11.96 10.46
C ARG A 118 -20.40 -13.40 10.95
N SER A 119 -20.89 -14.32 10.15
CA SER A 119 -21.05 -15.75 10.50
C SER A 119 -19.93 -16.63 9.95
N GLY A 120 -19.04 -16.09 9.10
CA GLY A 120 -17.98 -16.84 8.43
C GLY A 120 -18.40 -17.56 7.16
N GLY A 121 -19.68 -17.57 6.81
CA GLY A 121 -20.21 -18.10 5.54
C GLY A 121 -20.63 -16.98 4.58
N SER A 122 -20.83 -17.34 3.29
CA SER A 122 -21.29 -16.40 2.27
C SER A 122 -22.67 -15.84 2.59
N ASN A 123 -22.81 -14.52 2.46
CA ASN A 123 -24.08 -13.79 2.53
C ASN A 123 -24.37 -13.02 1.23
N GLY A 124 -23.75 -13.43 0.11
CA GLY A 124 -23.90 -12.77 -1.18
C GLY A 124 -22.98 -11.55 -1.37
N ILE A 125 -21.96 -11.39 -0.54
CA ILE A 125 -20.95 -10.33 -0.68
C ILE A 125 -19.55 -10.96 -0.64
N GLY A 126 -19.06 -11.34 -1.80
CA GLY A 126 -17.71 -11.85 -2.03
C GLY A 126 -16.82 -10.84 -2.75
N PHE A 127 -15.53 -11.01 -2.61
CA PHE A 127 -14.51 -10.15 -3.23
C PHE A 127 -13.48 -10.97 -3.98
N ALA A 128 -13.03 -10.43 -5.10
CA ALA A 128 -11.94 -10.98 -5.89
C ALA A 128 -10.91 -9.90 -6.23
N ILE A 129 -9.65 -10.30 -6.26
CA ILE A 129 -8.54 -9.46 -6.68
C ILE A 129 -8.54 -9.43 -8.22
N PRO A 130 -8.56 -8.23 -8.87
CA PRO A 130 -8.67 -8.12 -10.32
C PRO A 130 -7.52 -8.79 -11.06
N ALA A 131 -7.81 -9.39 -12.21
CA ALA A 131 -6.85 -10.15 -13.00
C ALA A 131 -5.66 -9.30 -13.50
N ASP A 132 -5.85 -8.01 -13.79
CA ASP A 132 -4.74 -7.13 -14.18
C ASP A 132 -3.72 -6.96 -13.06
N LEU A 133 -4.17 -6.86 -11.80
CA LEU A 133 -3.26 -6.82 -10.65
C LEU A 133 -2.51 -8.16 -10.50
N VAL A 134 -3.20 -9.29 -10.66
CA VAL A 134 -2.57 -10.63 -10.69
C VAL A 134 -1.50 -10.68 -11.78
N GLY A 135 -1.77 -10.10 -12.96
CA GLY A 135 -0.81 -9.98 -14.06
C GLY A 135 0.48 -9.26 -13.64
N GLN A 136 0.37 -8.17 -12.88
CA GLN A 136 1.54 -7.43 -12.37
C GLN A 136 2.35 -8.25 -11.34
N PHE A 137 1.68 -9.05 -10.51
CA PHE A 137 2.38 -9.99 -9.63
C PHE A 137 3.22 -10.99 -10.41
N LEU A 138 2.67 -11.53 -11.50
CA LEU A 138 3.39 -12.47 -12.36
C LEU A 138 4.58 -11.81 -13.08
N ILE A 139 4.42 -10.54 -13.51
CA ILE A 139 5.50 -9.78 -14.15
C ILE A 139 6.64 -9.57 -13.16
N GLN A 140 6.36 -9.04 -11.97
CA GLN A 140 7.37 -8.77 -10.96
C GLN A 140 8.04 -10.06 -10.44
N ALA A 141 7.30 -11.15 -10.31
CA ALA A 141 7.86 -12.45 -9.96
C ALA A 141 8.84 -12.98 -11.04
N LYS A 142 8.52 -12.79 -12.34
CA LYS A 142 9.43 -13.14 -13.44
C LYS A 142 10.69 -12.27 -13.48
N GLU A 143 10.61 -11.03 -13.00
CA GLU A 143 11.75 -10.12 -12.82
C GLU A 143 12.63 -10.49 -11.60
N GLY A 144 12.24 -11.52 -10.84
CA GLY A 144 12.99 -12.01 -9.67
C GLY A 144 12.71 -11.25 -8.38
N ARG A 145 11.65 -10.43 -8.33
CA ARG A 145 11.23 -9.78 -7.07
C ARG A 145 10.64 -10.81 -6.12
N THR A 146 10.89 -10.63 -4.83
CA THR A 146 10.36 -11.49 -3.75
C THR A 146 9.18 -10.89 -3.02
N SER A 147 8.94 -9.59 -3.20
CA SER A 147 7.80 -8.85 -2.69
C SER A 147 7.21 -7.97 -3.79
N PHE A 148 5.91 -7.70 -3.71
CA PHE A 148 5.25 -6.83 -4.68
C PHE A 148 5.57 -5.37 -4.37
N VAL A 149 6.11 -4.67 -5.35
CA VAL A 149 6.46 -3.25 -5.25
C VAL A 149 5.43 -2.42 -6.00
N ARG A 150 4.83 -1.46 -5.30
CA ARG A 150 3.85 -0.52 -5.85
C ARG A 150 4.52 0.77 -6.30
N PRO A 151 4.02 1.41 -7.37
CA PRO A 151 4.47 2.75 -7.71
C PRO A 151 4.24 3.72 -6.55
N TRP A 152 5.23 4.55 -6.30
CA TRP A 152 5.17 5.56 -5.24
C TRP A 152 4.64 6.88 -5.78
N ALA A 153 3.51 7.34 -5.26
CA ALA A 153 2.96 8.63 -5.60
C ALA A 153 3.63 9.79 -4.84
N GLY A 154 4.13 9.54 -3.63
CA GLY A 154 4.66 10.59 -2.77
C GLY A 154 3.62 11.65 -2.44
N MET A 155 2.34 11.25 -2.33
CA MET A 155 1.24 12.14 -2.00
C MET A 155 0.26 11.49 -1.04
N ARG A 156 -0.50 12.31 -0.34
CA ARG A 156 -1.73 11.93 0.35
C ARG A 156 -2.89 12.67 -0.25
N GLY A 157 -4.04 12.05 -0.23
CA GLY A 157 -5.27 12.63 -0.73
C GLY A 157 -6.48 12.04 -0.02
N GLN A 158 -7.61 12.63 -0.27
CA GLN A 158 -8.89 12.16 0.20
C GLN A 158 -9.93 12.26 -0.91
N PRO A 159 -10.97 11.38 -0.91
CA PRO A 159 -12.05 11.47 -1.85
C PRO A 159 -12.74 12.84 -1.76
N ILE A 160 -13.25 13.33 -2.88
CA ILE A 160 -14.10 14.53 -2.89
C ILE A 160 -15.47 14.15 -2.33
N THR A 161 -15.89 14.83 -1.27
CA THR A 161 -17.26 14.69 -0.73
C THR A 161 -18.23 15.59 -1.49
N PHE A 162 -19.52 15.32 -1.37
CA PHE A 162 -20.57 16.17 -1.96
C PHE A 162 -20.46 17.63 -1.53
N GLU A 163 -20.15 17.87 -0.25
CA GLU A 163 -19.97 19.21 0.30
C GLU A 163 -18.77 19.95 -0.29
N MET A 164 -17.70 19.21 -0.64
CA MET A 164 -16.52 19.77 -1.28
C MET A 164 -16.72 19.99 -2.78
N ALA A 165 -17.54 19.17 -3.44
CA ALA A 165 -17.78 19.25 -4.88
C ALA A 165 -18.63 20.47 -5.27
N ALA A 166 -19.63 20.83 -4.47
CA ALA A 166 -20.58 21.88 -4.76
C ALA A 166 -19.93 23.27 -5.02
N PRO A 167 -19.01 23.78 -4.17
CA PRO A 167 -18.32 25.06 -4.42
C PRO A 167 -17.38 25.03 -5.62
N LEU A 168 -16.96 23.83 -6.05
CA LEU A 168 -16.01 23.62 -7.14
C LEU A 168 -16.69 23.34 -8.48
N ASN A 169 -18.02 23.33 -8.54
CA ASN A 169 -18.81 22.94 -9.72
C ASN A 169 -18.43 21.58 -10.29
N LEU A 170 -18.02 20.65 -9.41
CA LEU A 170 -17.68 19.29 -9.79
C LEU A 170 -18.90 18.39 -9.68
N PRO A 171 -19.01 17.36 -10.55
CA PRO A 171 -19.94 16.26 -10.29
C PRO A 171 -19.67 15.67 -8.92
N ALA A 172 -20.70 15.34 -8.16
CA ALA A 172 -20.54 14.72 -6.86
C ALA A 172 -19.68 13.44 -6.99
N MET A 173 -18.70 13.27 -6.10
CA MET A 173 -17.82 12.10 -6.01
C MET A 173 -16.84 11.91 -7.20
N SER A 174 -16.38 12.98 -7.83
CA SER A 174 -15.39 12.92 -8.93
C SER A 174 -14.01 13.29 -8.46
N GLY A 175 -13.14 12.28 -8.27
CA GLY A 175 -11.72 12.49 -8.02
C GLY A 175 -11.30 12.49 -6.55
N MET A 176 -10.03 12.76 -6.34
CA MET A 176 -9.41 12.93 -5.04
C MET A 176 -8.65 14.25 -4.95
N ILE A 177 -8.80 14.96 -3.84
CA ILE A 177 -8.01 16.18 -3.57
C ILE A 177 -6.66 15.79 -2.96
N VAL A 178 -5.59 16.41 -3.46
CA VAL A 178 -4.24 16.27 -2.93
C VAL A 178 -4.12 17.05 -1.63
N SER A 179 -3.91 16.38 -0.49
CA SER A 179 -3.80 17.01 0.83
C SER A 179 -2.36 17.21 1.29
N GLU A 180 -1.46 16.32 0.88
CA GLU A 180 -0.02 16.44 1.11
C GLU A 180 0.75 15.97 -0.12
N LEU A 181 1.90 16.58 -0.39
CA LEU A 181 2.77 16.21 -1.50
C LEU A 181 4.23 16.29 -1.05
N HIS A 182 4.95 15.21 -1.25
CA HIS A 182 6.37 15.13 -0.95
C HIS A 182 7.17 15.84 -2.05
N GLU A 183 8.27 16.53 -1.68
CA GLU A 183 9.10 17.27 -2.64
C GLU A 183 9.71 16.37 -3.73
N LEU A 184 10.05 15.11 -3.40
CA LEU A 184 10.57 14.11 -4.35
C LEU A 184 9.47 13.42 -5.16
N SER A 185 8.19 13.71 -4.92
CA SER A 185 7.07 13.08 -5.62
C SER A 185 7.19 13.26 -7.14
N PRO A 186 6.97 12.22 -7.94
CA PRO A 186 6.91 12.35 -9.39
C PRO A 186 5.77 13.29 -9.84
N PHE A 187 4.72 13.42 -9.04
CA PHE A 187 3.61 14.35 -9.28
C PHE A 187 4.00 15.81 -9.03
N SER A 188 4.79 16.06 -7.98
CA SER A 188 5.36 17.40 -7.72
C SER A 188 6.25 17.86 -8.88
N LYS A 189 7.06 16.94 -9.43
CA LYS A 189 7.98 17.27 -10.54
C LYS A 189 7.27 17.73 -11.82
N VAL A 190 6.02 17.31 -12.04
CA VAL A 190 5.22 17.75 -13.21
C VAL A 190 4.31 18.93 -12.91
N GLY A 191 4.41 19.51 -11.69
CA GLY A 191 3.71 20.73 -11.28
C GLY A 191 2.30 20.51 -10.75
N ILE A 192 1.99 19.32 -10.24
CA ILE A 192 0.79 19.08 -9.41
C ILE A 192 1.08 19.63 -8.01
N GLU A 193 0.11 20.31 -7.43
CA GLU A 193 0.22 21.02 -6.15
C GLU A 193 -0.81 20.51 -5.14
N VAL A 194 -0.58 20.78 -3.85
CA VAL A 194 -1.59 20.56 -2.81
C VAL A 194 -2.83 21.41 -3.10
N GLY A 195 -4.00 20.80 -3.01
CA GLY A 195 -5.28 21.40 -3.38
C GLY A 195 -5.74 21.09 -4.81
N ASP A 196 -4.88 20.54 -5.67
CA ASP A 196 -5.30 20.03 -6.97
C ASP A 196 -6.17 18.78 -6.79
N ILE A 197 -7.06 18.52 -7.74
CA ILE A 197 -7.99 17.39 -7.72
C ILE A 197 -7.64 16.46 -8.88
N ILE A 198 -7.14 15.28 -8.56
CA ILE A 198 -6.87 14.25 -9.55
C ILE A 198 -8.18 13.54 -9.89
N THR A 199 -8.51 13.47 -11.19
CA THR A 199 -9.78 12.93 -11.67
C THR A 199 -9.64 11.67 -12.49
N LYS A 200 -8.50 11.50 -13.23
CA LYS A 200 -8.28 10.33 -14.10
C LYS A 200 -6.83 9.88 -14.10
N VAL A 201 -6.65 8.57 -14.29
CA VAL A 201 -5.38 7.92 -14.64
C VAL A 201 -5.60 7.18 -15.96
N ASP A 202 -4.82 7.49 -17.01
CA ASP A 202 -4.95 6.95 -18.36
C ASP A 202 -6.39 7.01 -18.92
N GLY A 203 -7.07 8.14 -18.67
CA GLY A 203 -8.45 8.35 -19.12
C GLY A 203 -9.51 7.69 -18.25
N LEU A 204 -9.15 6.82 -17.31
CA LEU A 204 -10.05 6.11 -16.41
C LEU A 204 -10.31 6.95 -15.15
N ASP A 205 -11.58 7.13 -14.80
CA ASP A 205 -11.96 7.89 -13.62
C ASP A 205 -11.40 7.27 -12.33
N ILE A 206 -11.03 8.12 -11.38
CA ILE A 206 -10.65 7.73 -10.03
C ILE A 206 -11.43 8.54 -9.01
N ASN A 207 -11.81 7.92 -7.90
CA ASN A 207 -12.64 8.52 -6.87
C ASN A 207 -12.00 8.42 -5.48
N SER A 208 -10.85 7.79 -5.38
CA SER A 208 -10.15 7.58 -4.11
C SER A 208 -8.64 7.38 -4.29
N PRO A 209 -7.83 7.63 -3.24
CA PRO A 209 -6.41 7.28 -3.24
C PRO A 209 -6.14 5.79 -3.51
N ALA A 210 -6.99 4.91 -3.02
CA ALA A 210 -6.84 3.47 -3.23
C ALA A 210 -7.08 3.07 -4.69
N GLU A 211 -8.07 3.70 -5.35
CA GLU A 211 -8.31 3.49 -6.77
C GLU A 211 -7.16 4.02 -7.63
N MET A 212 -6.63 5.21 -7.29
CA MET A 212 -5.44 5.74 -7.95
C MET A 212 -4.25 4.79 -7.81
N LEU A 213 -3.98 4.29 -6.59
CA LEU A 213 -2.89 3.35 -6.35
C LEU A 213 -3.07 2.05 -7.14
N TYR A 214 -4.30 1.55 -7.23
CA TYR A 214 -4.62 0.38 -8.06
C TYR A 214 -4.29 0.64 -9.53
N ARG A 215 -4.77 1.76 -10.12
CA ARG A 215 -4.50 2.11 -11.53
C ARG A 215 -3.01 2.22 -11.81
N MET A 216 -2.27 2.89 -10.93
CA MET A 216 -0.81 2.99 -11.02
C MET A 216 -0.15 1.60 -10.90
N SER A 217 -0.63 0.76 -9.99
CA SER A 217 -0.08 -0.60 -9.80
C SER A 217 -0.31 -1.49 -11.01
N VAL A 218 -1.47 -1.38 -11.66
CA VAL A 218 -1.78 -2.11 -12.90
C VAL A 218 -0.94 -1.61 -14.07
N ALA A 219 -0.69 -0.30 -14.17
CA ALA A 219 0.20 0.25 -15.19
C ALA A 219 1.65 -0.23 -15.01
N GLY A 220 2.08 -0.39 -13.75
CA GLY A 220 3.39 -0.96 -13.41
C GLY A 220 4.51 0.09 -13.27
N ILE A 221 5.54 -0.28 -12.51
CA ILE A 221 6.73 0.54 -12.30
C ILE A 221 7.54 0.65 -13.60
N GLY A 222 8.14 1.82 -13.84
CA GLY A 222 8.94 2.10 -15.03
C GLY A 222 8.10 2.52 -16.24
N THR A 223 6.77 2.57 -16.10
CA THR A 223 5.86 3.10 -17.13
C THR A 223 5.52 4.57 -16.87
N GLN A 224 4.88 5.19 -17.85
CA GLN A 224 4.38 6.56 -17.75
C GLN A 224 2.86 6.54 -17.94
N VAL A 225 2.14 7.29 -17.10
CA VAL A 225 0.68 7.40 -17.15
C VAL A 225 0.22 8.84 -17.38
N ASP A 226 -0.90 9.02 -18.05
CA ASP A 226 -1.56 10.30 -18.21
C ASP A 226 -2.44 10.60 -16.98
N ILE A 227 -2.10 11.66 -16.23
CA ILE A 227 -2.86 12.12 -15.07
C ILE A 227 -3.70 13.34 -15.46
N SER A 228 -5.03 13.19 -15.42
CA SER A 228 -5.94 14.32 -15.56
C SER A 228 -6.31 14.86 -14.19
N TYR A 229 -6.21 16.17 -14.03
CA TYR A 229 -6.48 16.85 -12.78
C TYR A 229 -7.06 18.24 -12.99
N LEU A 230 -7.80 18.73 -12.00
CA LEU A 230 -8.32 20.08 -11.94
C LEU A 230 -7.39 20.91 -11.05
N SER A 231 -6.88 22.01 -11.58
CA SER A 231 -6.04 22.98 -10.88
C SER A 231 -6.57 24.39 -11.13
N LYS A 232 -6.92 25.10 -10.08
CA LYS A 232 -7.41 26.51 -10.15
C LYS A 232 -8.56 26.67 -11.16
N GLY A 233 -9.49 25.70 -11.19
CA GLY A 233 -10.66 25.70 -12.08
C GLY A 233 -10.41 25.23 -13.51
N LEU A 234 -9.19 24.85 -13.87
CA LEU A 234 -8.82 24.39 -15.20
C LEU A 234 -8.44 22.89 -15.19
N THR A 235 -9.05 22.13 -16.07
CA THR A 235 -8.66 20.75 -16.30
C THR A 235 -7.34 20.71 -17.08
N ARG A 236 -6.40 19.91 -16.59
CA ARG A 236 -5.07 19.69 -17.17
C ARG A 236 -4.76 18.22 -17.24
N THR A 237 -3.84 17.85 -18.13
CA THR A 237 -3.29 16.49 -18.19
C THR A 237 -1.77 16.57 -18.21
N LYS A 238 -1.12 15.70 -17.45
CA LYS A 238 0.33 15.57 -17.36
C LYS A 238 0.74 14.12 -17.40
N LYS A 239 1.87 13.85 -18.04
CA LYS A 239 2.51 12.53 -17.99
C LYS A 239 3.35 12.43 -16.73
N VAL A 240 3.15 11.36 -15.98
CA VAL A 240 3.85 11.09 -14.72
C VAL A 240 4.55 9.74 -14.83
N ASP A 241 5.84 9.72 -14.53
CA ASP A 241 6.62 8.48 -14.47
C ASP A 241 6.27 7.71 -13.18
N LEU A 242 5.93 6.43 -13.32
CA LEU A 242 5.68 5.55 -12.20
C LEU A 242 7.00 4.98 -11.69
N VAL A 243 7.42 5.44 -10.54
CA VAL A 243 8.70 5.10 -9.92
C VAL A 243 8.51 4.35 -8.61
N GLU A 244 9.51 3.61 -8.21
CA GLU A 244 9.59 3.08 -6.84
C GLU A 244 9.79 4.23 -5.83
N MET A 245 9.43 3.95 -4.58
CA MET A 245 9.78 4.87 -3.49
C MET A 245 11.29 5.09 -3.48
N PRO A 246 11.76 6.35 -3.42
CA PRO A 246 13.19 6.61 -3.39
C PRO A 246 13.84 5.87 -2.22
N ASN A 247 14.72 4.91 -2.53
CA ASN A 247 15.62 4.33 -1.57
C ASN A 247 16.70 5.37 -1.27
N SER A 248 16.56 6.06 -0.17
CA SER A 248 17.65 6.84 0.36
C SER A 248 18.66 5.85 0.94
N ASN A 249 19.94 5.91 0.50
CA ASN A 249 21.04 5.34 1.27
C ASN A 249 21.13 6.13 2.58
N VAL A 250 20.26 5.79 3.51
CA VAL A 250 20.05 6.55 4.73
C VAL A 250 21.08 6.12 5.73
N LYS A 251 21.72 7.10 6.31
CA LYS A 251 22.51 6.84 7.51
C LYS A 251 21.57 6.48 8.65
N ASP A 252 21.76 5.33 9.21
CA ASP A 252 21.18 4.92 10.47
C ASP A 252 22.28 4.45 11.41
N ILE A 253 22.03 4.52 12.70
CA ILE A 253 23.00 4.10 13.70
C ILE A 253 22.31 3.55 14.96
N VAL A 254 22.87 2.45 15.44
CA VAL A 254 22.60 1.94 16.77
C VAL A 254 23.71 2.45 17.69
N LEU A 255 23.34 3.24 18.70
CA LEU A 255 24.29 3.83 19.62
C LEU A 255 25.00 2.76 20.45
N GLY A 256 26.32 2.87 20.52
CA GLY A 256 27.17 1.92 21.21
C GLY A 256 27.09 2.02 22.76
N PRO A 257 27.65 1.02 23.47
CA PRO A 257 27.55 0.87 24.91
C PRO A 257 28.27 1.96 25.72
N LYS A 258 29.11 2.77 25.08
CA LYS A 258 29.82 3.88 25.72
C LYS A 258 28.98 5.15 25.87
N LEU A 259 27.86 5.22 25.13
CA LEU A 259 26.93 6.36 25.21
C LEU A 259 25.86 6.09 26.26
N ILE A 260 25.24 7.15 26.77
CA ILE A 260 24.22 7.08 27.83
C ILE A 260 22.92 6.37 27.38
N PHE A 261 22.68 6.28 26.08
CA PHE A 261 21.53 5.57 25.50
C PHE A 261 22.02 4.43 24.60
N PRO A 262 22.62 3.36 25.19
CA PRO A 262 23.02 2.21 24.40
C PRO A 262 21.79 1.58 23.75
N GLU A 263 22.00 1.02 22.55
CA GLU A 263 20.95 0.38 21.75
C GLU A 263 19.86 1.35 21.20
N LEU A 264 19.97 2.66 21.45
CA LEU A 264 19.12 3.63 20.78
C LEU A 264 19.42 3.62 19.28
N HIS A 265 18.44 3.25 18.48
CA HIS A 265 18.55 3.21 17.02
C HIS A 265 17.85 4.43 16.44
N ILE A 266 18.61 5.28 15.79
CA ILE A 266 18.14 6.50 15.13
C ILE A 266 18.53 6.48 13.66
N SER A 267 17.74 7.13 12.83
CA SER A 267 17.95 7.24 11.40
C SER A 267 17.58 8.64 10.91
N GLU A 268 18.16 9.04 9.80
CA GLU A 268 17.62 10.15 9.02
C GLU A 268 16.20 9.82 8.57
N LEU A 269 15.34 10.83 8.43
CA LEU A 269 13.95 10.64 8.05
C LEU A 269 13.83 10.44 6.53
N THR A 270 13.19 9.33 6.12
CA THR A 270 12.94 8.98 4.72
C THR A 270 11.47 8.98 4.39
N PRO A 271 11.09 9.02 3.09
CA PRO A 271 9.70 8.79 2.66
C PRO A 271 9.12 7.46 3.19
N GLU A 272 9.94 6.42 3.27
CA GLU A 272 9.55 5.12 3.83
C GLU A 272 9.18 5.24 5.31
N PHE A 273 10.03 5.87 6.12
CA PHE A 273 9.75 6.08 7.53
C PHE A 273 8.57 7.04 7.76
N GLN A 274 8.45 8.10 6.93
CA GLN A 274 7.27 8.97 6.98
C GLN A 274 5.98 8.17 6.74
N SER A 275 5.97 7.28 5.75
CA SER A 275 4.83 6.41 5.46
C SER A 275 4.58 5.40 6.59
N LYS A 276 5.62 4.68 7.03
CA LYS A 276 5.56 3.64 8.05
C LYS A 276 5.02 4.16 9.41
N PHE A 277 5.43 5.36 9.80
CA PHE A 277 5.04 5.98 11.07
C PHE A 277 3.91 7.00 10.94
N GLY A 278 3.32 7.15 9.75
CA GLY A 278 2.21 8.08 9.50
C GLY A 278 2.58 9.55 9.71
N LEU A 279 3.85 9.90 9.51
CA LEU A 279 4.35 11.27 9.71
C LEU A 279 3.98 12.17 8.52
N PRO A 280 3.69 13.47 8.74
CA PRO A 280 3.53 14.43 7.64
C PRO A 280 4.77 14.48 6.75
N PHE A 281 4.59 14.73 5.45
CA PHE A 281 5.73 14.88 4.52
C PHE A 281 6.59 16.12 4.80
N SER A 282 6.05 17.10 5.52
CA SER A 282 6.79 18.27 6.01
C SER A 282 7.67 17.98 7.24
N SER A 283 7.62 16.78 7.80
CA SER A 283 8.39 16.39 8.99
C SER A 283 9.88 16.42 8.71
N LYS A 284 10.67 16.88 9.68
CA LYS A 284 12.14 16.95 9.65
C LYS A 284 12.71 16.41 10.97
N GLY A 285 13.98 16.06 10.96
CA GLY A 285 14.72 15.55 12.10
C GLY A 285 15.08 14.09 11.98
N LEU A 286 15.62 13.53 13.05
CA LEU A 286 16.02 12.13 13.14
C LEU A 286 14.89 11.31 13.72
N ILE A 287 14.57 10.19 13.08
CA ILE A 287 13.55 9.27 13.57
C ILE A 287 14.14 8.22 14.52
N VAL A 288 13.44 7.94 15.60
CA VAL A 288 13.76 6.84 16.52
C VAL A 288 13.15 5.56 15.98
N LEU A 289 13.99 4.59 15.62
CA LEU A 289 13.56 3.26 15.14
C LEU A 289 13.41 2.28 16.31
N ASN A 290 14.36 2.30 17.25
CA ASN A 290 14.31 1.52 18.49
C ASN A 290 14.89 2.35 19.64
N THR A 291 14.25 2.30 20.79
CA THR A 291 14.65 3.12 21.94
C THR A 291 15.78 2.52 22.76
N GLY A 292 16.04 1.23 22.60
CA GLY A 292 16.79 0.50 23.60
C GLY A 292 16.12 0.54 24.99
N ARG A 293 16.78 -0.03 25.98
CA ARG A 293 16.19 -0.17 27.33
C ARG A 293 16.16 1.14 28.11
N ILE A 294 17.22 1.95 28.03
CA ILE A 294 17.36 3.16 28.85
C ILE A 294 16.48 4.28 28.33
N ALA A 295 16.59 4.64 27.06
CA ALA A 295 15.80 5.73 26.49
C ALA A 295 14.30 5.42 26.49
N GLY A 296 13.90 4.15 26.35
CA GLY A 296 12.50 3.73 26.50
C GLY A 296 11.92 3.97 27.88
N ARG A 297 12.71 3.74 28.96
CA ARG A 297 12.29 4.05 30.34
C ARG A 297 12.11 5.55 30.59
N LEU A 298 12.80 6.39 29.84
CA LEU A 298 12.64 7.84 29.90
C LEU A 298 11.44 8.36 29.11
N GLY A 299 10.71 7.46 28.44
CA GLY A 299 9.51 7.78 27.70
C GLY A 299 9.71 8.00 26.19
N LEU A 300 10.92 7.76 25.66
CA LEU A 300 11.14 7.76 24.21
C LEU A 300 10.41 6.56 23.58
N ARG A 301 9.93 6.72 22.36
CA ARG A 301 9.20 5.67 21.61
C ARG A 301 9.69 5.58 20.18
N SER A 302 9.54 4.42 19.59
CA SER A 302 9.71 4.24 18.15
C SER A 302 8.71 5.13 17.41
N GLY A 303 9.17 5.82 16.35
CA GLY A 303 8.40 6.82 15.61
C GLY A 303 8.51 8.26 16.15
N ASP A 304 9.17 8.50 17.29
CA ASP A 304 9.48 9.85 17.73
C ASP A 304 10.50 10.52 16.80
N LEU A 305 10.28 11.79 16.50
CA LEU A 305 11.27 12.61 15.80
C LEU A 305 12.09 13.40 16.82
N LEU A 306 13.39 13.16 16.86
CA LEU A 306 14.32 13.95 17.67
C LEU A 306 14.46 15.34 17.07
N GLN A 307 14.24 16.38 17.86
CA GLN A 307 14.38 17.76 17.45
C GLN A 307 15.53 18.48 18.16
N GLU A 308 15.67 18.23 19.46
CA GLU A 308 16.70 18.90 20.26
C GLU A 308 17.24 17.95 21.34
N ILE A 309 18.50 18.13 21.67
CA ILE A 309 19.16 17.50 22.83
C ILE A 309 19.81 18.59 23.64
N ASN A 310 19.43 18.72 24.93
CA ASN A 310 19.84 19.82 25.83
C ASN A 310 19.61 21.21 25.22
N GLY A 311 18.48 21.41 24.52
CA GLY A 311 18.10 22.66 23.87
C GLY A 311 18.89 22.99 22.59
N LYS A 312 19.76 22.09 22.13
CA LYS A 312 20.46 22.24 20.84
C LYS A 312 19.69 21.46 19.77
N PRO A 313 19.32 22.08 18.65
CA PRO A 313 18.73 21.38 17.52
C PRO A 313 19.63 20.24 17.02
N VAL A 314 19.03 19.14 16.59
CA VAL A 314 19.72 18.01 15.94
C VAL A 314 19.01 17.64 14.66
N GLU A 315 19.73 17.76 13.54
CA GLU A 315 19.25 17.44 12.21
C GLU A 315 20.01 16.28 11.60
N THR A 316 21.25 16.04 12.06
CA THR A 316 22.12 14.98 11.59
C THR A 316 22.46 13.97 12.68
N ILE A 317 22.81 12.76 12.30
CA ILE A 317 23.22 11.70 13.23
C ILE A 317 24.47 12.13 14.02
N GLU A 318 25.43 12.77 13.35
CA GLU A 318 26.66 13.25 13.96
C GLU A 318 26.38 14.28 15.08
N GLU A 319 25.46 15.21 14.84
CA GLU A 319 25.00 16.17 15.85
C GLU A 319 24.35 15.48 17.03
N ALA A 320 23.47 14.49 16.76
CA ALA A 320 22.80 13.73 17.81
C ALA A 320 23.81 12.96 18.69
N ILE A 321 24.78 12.27 18.08
CA ILE A 321 25.84 11.53 18.78
C ILE A 321 26.67 12.49 19.65
N SER A 322 27.08 13.63 19.09
CA SER A 322 27.87 14.63 19.80
C SER A 322 27.09 15.20 21.00
N ALA A 323 25.81 15.56 20.77
CA ALA A 323 24.94 16.09 21.81
C ALA A 323 24.70 15.07 22.93
N ILE A 324 24.39 13.81 22.59
CA ILE A 324 24.21 12.71 23.56
C ILE A 324 25.51 12.45 24.34
N GLY A 325 26.67 12.43 23.67
CA GLY A 325 27.96 12.22 24.28
C GLY A 325 28.39 13.33 25.26
N SER A 326 27.81 14.53 25.12
CA SER A 326 28.07 15.67 26.00
C SER A 326 27.28 15.62 27.34
N ILE A 327 26.27 14.74 27.45
CA ILE A 327 25.44 14.63 28.64
C ILE A 327 26.21 13.91 29.75
N LYS A 328 26.37 14.59 30.91
CA LYS A 328 27.11 14.02 32.07
C LYS A 328 26.17 13.41 33.12
N SER A 329 25.16 14.13 33.55
CA SER A 329 24.26 13.69 34.64
C SER A 329 22.80 14.05 34.42
N ASN A 330 22.52 15.24 33.94
CA ASN A 330 21.17 15.73 33.64
C ASN A 330 21.06 16.04 32.16
N GLY A 331 19.91 15.73 31.58
CA GLY A 331 19.69 16.01 30.20
C GLY A 331 18.22 16.22 29.85
N SER A 332 18.00 16.73 28.67
CA SER A 332 16.67 16.81 28.07
C SER A 332 16.72 16.43 26.60
N ILE A 333 15.69 15.72 26.15
CA ILE A 333 15.46 15.42 24.75
C ILE A 333 14.11 16.00 24.39
N THR A 334 14.08 16.87 23.37
CA THR A 334 12.83 17.37 22.78
C THR A 334 12.52 16.55 21.54
N ILE A 335 11.32 16.01 21.52
CA ILE A 335 10.81 15.18 20.42
C ILE A 335 9.52 15.78 19.85
N ASN A 336 9.23 15.43 18.61
CA ASN A 336 7.90 15.55 18.05
C ASN A 336 7.27 14.15 17.97
N ARG A 337 6.13 13.98 18.63
CA ARG A 337 5.32 12.75 18.60
C ARG A 337 3.95 13.07 18.11
N SER A 338 3.61 12.59 16.90
CA SER A 338 2.31 12.83 16.26
C SER A 338 1.90 14.32 16.25
N GLY A 339 2.84 15.21 15.86
CA GLY A 339 2.64 16.66 15.80
C GLY A 339 2.76 17.40 17.13
N ARG A 340 2.95 16.69 18.26
CA ARG A 340 3.12 17.30 19.60
C ARG A 340 4.59 17.37 19.99
N ARG A 341 5.03 18.55 20.36
CA ARG A 341 6.37 18.77 20.94
C ARG A 341 6.38 18.35 22.41
N ILE A 342 7.26 17.41 22.77
CA ILE A 342 7.39 16.85 24.11
C ILE A 342 8.85 16.97 24.57
N ALA A 343 9.07 17.53 25.74
CA ALA A 343 10.39 17.59 26.36
C ALA A 343 10.51 16.50 27.46
N LEU A 344 11.37 15.52 27.21
CA LEU A 344 11.72 14.47 28.16
C LEU A 344 12.93 14.94 28.97
N ARG A 345 12.76 15.18 30.27
CA ARG A 345 13.85 15.56 31.18
C ARG A 345 14.23 14.37 32.05
N PHE A 346 15.51 14.16 32.23
CA PHE A 346 16.01 13.03 33.02
C PHE A 346 17.27 13.37 33.80
N ARG A 347 17.49 12.56 34.80
CA ARG A 347 18.71 12.53 35.60
C ARG A 347 19.22 11.09 35.60
N LEU A 348 20.52 10.91 35.27
CA LEU A 348 21.19 9.62 35.23
C LEU A 348 21.73 9.23 36.60
#